data_10c5a372398ed0c46d7ab703d489aeba
#
_entry.id   10c5a372398ed0c46d7ab703d489aeba
#
_cell.length_a   1.000
_cell.length_b   1.000
_cell.length_c   1.000
_cell.angle_alpha   90.00
_cell.angle_beta   90.00
_cell.angle_gamma   90.00
#
_symmetry.space_group_name_H-M   'P 1'
#
loop_
_entity.id
_entity.type
_entity.pdbx_description
1 polymer ?
#
loop_
_entity_poly.entity_id
_entity_poly.type
_entity_poly.pdbx_seq_one_letter_code
_entity_poly.pdbx_strand_id
1 'polypeptide(L)'
;MAVTIEDIKKLRAMTGAGLADVKNALNEAEGDFDKAKELLRERGLAIAAKRSDRETSNGCVLVKKVDGFAAMVAVKCETDFVAAGKDFIALVGEILDAAIAARCTNLDEVKALKLANGDDAATAVQHRSGVTGEKMELDGYNYLVGDNISVYDHMGRHTLATMVQLDKDNEEAAHKVAMQVAAMKPVALDEASVPQSVKDEELKVAIQKTKEEQVEKAVVAAIKKAGINPNLVDSDDHIESNMKKGWLTQEEADKAREIKQTVGAEKAANLNEQMIQNIAKGRMAKFFKENCL
;
A
#
# COMPACT_ATOMS: atom_id res chain seq x y z
N MET A 1 8.15 43.76 -22.16
CA MET A 1 7.16 43.57 -23.26
C MET A 1 5.83 43.18 -22.68
N ALA A 2 4.71 43.56 -23.36
CA ALA A 2 3.40 43.11 -22.86
C ALA A 2 3.25 41.59 -23.08
N VAL A 3 2.89 40.86 -22.03
CA VAL A 3 2.68 39.39 -22.09
C VAL A 3 1.43 39.11 -22.94
N THR A 4 1.59 38.29 -23.97
CA THR A 4 0.51 37.91 -24.89
C THR A 4 -0.17 36.61 -24.47
N ILE A 5 -1.37 36.36 -24.99
CA ILE A 5 -2.09 35.09 -24.77
C ILE A 5 -1.30 33.90 -25.36
N GLU A 6 -0.56 34.12 -26.44
CA GLU A 6 0.28 33.09 -27.06
C GLU A 6 1.47 32.73 -26.18
N ASP A 7 2.10 33.70 -25.53
CA ASP A 7 3.18 33.46 -24.57
C ASP A 7 2.67 32.62 -23.39
N ILE A 8 1.48 32.94 -22.88
CA ILE A 8 0.84 32.17 -21.79
C ILE A 8 0.57 30.73 -22.25
N LYS A 9 -0.01 30.52 -23.44
CA LYS A 9 -0.27 29.18 -23.98
C LYS A 9 1.02 28.39 -24.17
N LYS A 10 2.06 29.02 -24.70
CA LYS A 10 3.35 28.41 -24.95
C LYS A 10 4.03 27.99 -23.64
N LEU A 11 4.12 28.88 -22.65
CA LEU A 11 4.73 28.56 -21.38
C LEU A 11 3.92 27.51 -20.62
N ARG A 12 2.59 27.54 -20.70
CA ARG A 12 1.73 26.52 -20.12
C ARG A 12 1.96 25.14 -20.74
N ALA A 13 2.09 25.06 -22.06
CA ALA A 13 2.39 23.80 -22.75
C ALA A 13 3.75 23.24 -22.35
N MET A 14 4.71 24.10 -22.03
CA MET A 14 6.07 23.69 -21.60
C MET A 14 6.13 23.25 -20.13
N THR A 15 5.32 23.84 -19.26
CA THR A 15 5.42 23.67 -17.79
C THR A 15 4.27 22.86 -17.19
N GLY A 16 3.13 22.76 -17.90
CA GLY A 16 1.90 22.17 -17.36
C GLY A 16 1.24 22.99 -16.24
N ALA A 17 1.79 24.12 -15.85
CA ALA A 17 1.30 24.96 -14.76
C ALA A 17 -0.07 25.59 -15.03
N GLY A 18 -0.77 25.99 -13.98
CA GLY A 18 -2.07 26.65 -14.07
C GLY A 18 -2.03 27.98 -14.84
N LEU A 19 -3.11 28.29 -15.57
CA LEU A 19 -3.17 29.50 -16.41
C LEU A 19 -2.85 30.79 -15.64
N ALA A 20 -3.37 30.90 -14.41
CA ALA A 20 -3.14 32.06 -13.55
C ALA A 20 -1.66 32.18 -13.13
N ASP A 21 -1.06 31.04 -12.75
CA ASP A 21 0.33 30.98 -12.31
C ASP A 21 1.30 31.32 -13.45
N VAL A 22 1.05 30.79 -14.65
CA VAL A 22 1.82 31.10 -15.85
C VAL A 22 1.72 32.58 -16.20
N LYS A 23 0.51 33.16 -16.18
CA LYS A 23 0.31 34.60 -16.43
C LYS A 23 1.07 35.45 -15.42
N ASN A 24 0.95 35.13 -14.14
CA ASN A 24 1.62 35.85 -13.07
C ASN A 24 3.15 35.76 -13.18
N ALA A 25 3.68 34.56 -13.46
CA ALA A 25 5.10 34.35 -13.61
C ALA A 25 5.67 35.11 -14.83
N LEU A 26 4.98 35.08 -15.97
CA LEU A 26 5.39 35.85 -17.16
C LEU A 26 5.36 37.37 -16.93
N ASN A 27 4.35 37.87 -16.21
CA ASN A 27 4.31 39.29 -15.88
C ASN A 27 5.44 39.71 -14.95
N GLU A 28 5.75 38.92 -13.92
CA GLU A 28 6.81 39.16 -12.97
C GLU A 28 8.22 39.03 -13.63
N ALA A 29 8.33 38.12 -14.60
CA ALA A 29 9.53 37.95 -15.42
C ALA A 29 9.64 38.95 -16.58
N GLU A 30 8.70 39.91 -16.70
CA GLU A 30 8.65 40.90 -17.78
C GLU A 30 8.66 40.27 -19.20
N GLY A 31 8.10 39.08 -19.34
CA GLY A 31 8.03 38.30 -20.59
C GLY A 31 9.24 37.39 -20.84
N ASP A 32 10.21 37.31 -19.94
CA ASP A 32 11.31 36.38 -20.01
C ASP A 32 10.83 34.96 -19.63
N PHE A 33 10.90 34.02 -20.59
CA PHE A 33 10.42 32.65 -20.43
C PHE A 33 11.25 31.83 -19.46
N ASP A 34 12.57 32.01 -19.44
CA ASP A 34 13.44 31.22 -18.57
C ASP A 34 13.31 31.66 -17.12
N LYS A 35 13.23 32.97 -16.89
CA LYS A 35 12.95 33.53 -15.58
C LYS A 35 11.54 33.16 -15.11
N ALA A 36 10.55 33.15 -15.99
CA ALA A 36 9.18 32.73 -15.64
C ALA A 36 9.10 31.24 -15.30
N LYS A 37 9.86 30.38 -15.97
CA LYS A 37 10.00 28.95 -15.59
C LYS A 37 10.58 28.81 -14.20
N GLU A 38 11.64 29.52 -13.87
CA GLU A 38 12.26 29.44 -12.55
C GLU A 38 11.31 29.91 -11.44
N LEU A 39 10.58 31.01 -11.66
CA LEU A 39 9.53 31.46 -10.72
C LEU A 39 8.44 30.42 -10.53
N LEU A 40 8.01 29.75 -11.59
CA LEU A 40 7.02 28.67 -11.50
C LEU A 40 7.57 27.47 -10.72
N ARG A 41 8.83 27.15 -10.93
CA ARG A 41 9.55 26.09 -10.23
C ARG A 41 9.63 26.36 -8.72
N GLU A 42 10.10 27.53 -8.32
CA GLU A 42 10.18 27.94 -6.90
C GLU A 42 8.81 27.90 -6.20
N ARG A 43 7.76 28.39 -6.87
CA ARG A 43 6.40 28.34 -6.36
C ARG A 43 5.88 26.91 -6.21
N GLY A 44 6.16 26.06 -7.19
CA GLY A 44 5.81 24.63 -7.14
C GLY A 44 6.46 23.92 -5.94
N LEU A 45 7.73 24.16 -5.70
CA LEU A 45 8.46 23.63 -4.54
C LEU A 45 7.87 24.13 -3.21
N ALA A 46 7.51 25.40 -3.13
CA ALA A 46 6.89 25.97 -1.93
C ALA A 46 5.49 25.39 -1.67
N ILE A 47 4.72 25.07 -2.72
CA ILE A 47 3.42 24.40 -2.60
C ILE A 47 3.61 22.95 -2.15
N ALA A 48 4.55 22.22 -2.73
CA ALA A 48 4.87 20.85 -2.35
C ALA A 48 5.29 20.74 -0.88
N ALA A 49 6.14 21.67 -0.41
CA ALA A 49 6.59 21.70 0.99
C ALA A 49 5.44 21.89 1.99
N LYS A 50 4.44 22.72 1.67
CA LYS A 50 3.26 22.94 2.53
C LYS A 50 2.33 21.74 2.63
N ARG A 51 2.55 20.69 1.85
CA ARG A 51 1.69 19.49 1.77
C ARG A 51 2.39 18.24 2.27
N SER A 52 3.56 18.37 2.89
CA SER A 52 4.35 17.26 3.41
C SER A 52 3.57 16.33 4.35
N ASP A 53 2.60 16.86 5.08
CA ASP A 53 1.82 16.13 6.09
C ASP A 53 0.59 15.39 5.53
N ARG A 54 0.31 15.52 4.22
CA ARG A 54 -0.82 14.82 3.62
C ARG A 54 -0.50 13.37 3.34
N GLU A 55 -1.53 12.51 3.37
CA GLU A 55 -1.40 11.11 3.00
C GLU A 55 -1.49 10.92 1.47
N THR A 56 -0.66 10.02 0.96
CA THR A 56 -0.64 9.59 -0.43
C THR A 56 -1.15 8.15 -0.53
N SER A 57 -2.44 7.99 -0.84
CA SER A 57 -3.10 6.68 -0.90
C SER A 57 -3.19 6.07 -2.31
N ASN A 58 -2.88 6.87 -3.33
CA ASN A 58 -2.87 6.46 -4.74
C ASN A 58 -1.47 6.59 -5.33
N GLY A 59 -1.30 6.18 -6.58
CA GLY A 59 -0.02 6.29 -7.25
C GLY A 59 0.06 5.49 -8.54
N CYS A 60 1.23 5.57 -9.17
CA CYS A 60 1.58 4.83 -10.36
C CYS A 60 2.85 4.01 -10.09
N VAL A 61 2.80 2.72 -10.41
CA VAL A 61 3.96 1.84 -10.44
C VAL A 61 4.17 1.35 -11.87
N LEU A 62 5.37 1.54 -12.38
CA LEU A 62 5.78 1.01 -13.66
C LEU A 62 6.92 0.00 -13.48
N VAL A 63 6.94 -1.00 -14.34
CA VAL A 63 7.93 -2.06 -14.35
C VAL A 63 8.45 -2.26 -15.77
N LYS A 64 9.74 -2.50 -15.91
CA LYS A 64 10.38 -2.75 -17.20
C LYS A 64 11.55 -3.72 -17.06
N LYS A 65 11.70 -4.59 -18.05
CA LYS A 65 12.83 -5.52 -18.21
C LYS A 65 13.69 -5.09 -19.40
N VAL A 66 14.98 -5.15 -19.20
CA VAL A 66 16.00 -5.12 -20.26
C VAL A 66 16.89 -6.36 -20.12
N ASP A 67 17.88 -6.51 -20.98
CA ASP A 67 18.76 -7.67 -20.94
C ASP A 67 19.52 -7.75 -19.60
N GLY A 68 19.31 -8.85 -18.88
CA GLY A 68 19.94 -9.13 -17.59
C GLY A 68 19.52 -8.19 -16.42
N PHE A 69 18.47 -7.37 -16.58
CA PHE A 69 18.03 -6.43 -15.55
C PHE A 69 16.55 -6.10 -15.65
N ALA A 70 15.87 -6.00 -14.53
CA ALA A 70 14.53 -5.45 -14.46
C ALA A 70 14.42 -4.50 -13.27
N ALA A 71 13.60 -3.47 -13.40
CA ALA A 71 13.32 -2.56 -12.31
C ALA A 71 11.85 -2.14 -12.30
N MET A 72 11.39 -1.71 -11.12
CA MET A 72 10.12 -1.03 -10.94
C MET A 72 10.30 0.24 -10.13
N VAL A 73 9.54 1.26 -10.49
CA VAL A 73 9.48 2.55 -9.80
C VAL A 73 8.04 2.85 -9.42
N ALA A 74 7.82 3.29 -8.20
CA ALA A 74 6.53 3.74 -7.72
C ALA A 74 6.59 5.19 -7.26
N VAL A 75 5.67 6.01 -7.76
CA VAL A 75 5.42 7.37 -7.29
C VAL A 75 4.00 7.45 -6.77
N LYS A 76 3.85 7.87 -5.51
CA LYS A 76 2.56 8.07 -4.85
C LYS A 76 1.99 9.46 -5.09
N CYS A 77 0.67 9.58 -5.03
CA CYS A 77 -0.09 10.83 -5.06
C CYS A 77 -1.37 10.72 -4.20
N GLU A 78 -2.11 11.84 -4.06
CA GLU A 78 -3.31 11.87 -3.23
C GLU A 78 -4.51 11.19 -3.90
N THR A 79 -4.72 11.40 -5.22
CA THR A 79 -5.92 10.93 -5.94
C THR A 79 -5.60 9.98 -7.09
N ASP A 80 -6.60 9.16 -7.43
CA ASP A 80 -6.60 8.28 -8.59
C ASP A 80 -6.65 9.07 -9.93
N PHE A 81 -7.26 10.26 -9.93
CA PHE A 81 -7.27 11.15 -11.11
C PHE A 81 -5.86 11.55 -11.52
N VAL A 82 -5.03 11.93 -10.57
CA VAL A 82 -3.63 12.28 -10.83
C VAL A 82 -2.83 11.03 -11.19
N ALA A 83 -3.05 9.92 -10.48
CA ALA A 83 -2.38 8.64 -10.76
C ALA A 83 -2.61 8.15 -12.19
N ALA A 84 -3.83 8.33 -12.73
CA ALA A 84 -4.19 7.98 -14.11
C ALA A 84 -3.78 9.06 -15.15
N GLY A 85 -3.23 10.19 -14.72
CA GLY A 85 -2.85 11.30 -15.58
C GLY A 85 -1.67 10.94 -16.50
N LYS A 86 -1.81 11.20 -17.80
CA LYS A 86 -0.78 10.87 -18.80
C LYS A 86 0.59 11.47 -18.47
N ASP A 87 0.62 12.71 -18.02
CA ASP A 87 1.88 13.40 -17.68
C ASP A 87 2.50 12.83 -16.39
N PHE A 88 1.68 12.32 -15.46
CA PHE A 88 2.18 11.67 -14.25
C PHE A 88 2.79 10.31 -14.59
N ILE A 89 2.09 9.50 -15.39
CA ILE A 89 2.59 8.21 -15.87
C ILE A 89 3.88 8.41 -16.71
N ALA A 90 3.93 9.44 -17.56
CA ALA A 90 5.11 9.75 -18.36
C ALA A 90 6.33 10.10 -17.48
N LEU A 91 6.13 10.87 -16.40
CA LEU A 91 7.20 11.18 -15.45
C LEU A 91 7.72 9.90 -14.76
N VAL A 92 6.82 9.02 -14.31
CA VAL A 92 7.23 7.73 -13.70
C VAL A 92 7.99 6.87 -14.72
N GLY A 93 7.56 6.88 -15.99
CA GLY A 93 8.25 6.20 -17.09
C GLY A 93 9.65 6.75 -17.34
N GLU A 94 9.82 8.06 -17.36
CA GLU A 94 11.13 8.72 -17.53
C GLU A 94 12.08 8.35 -16.38
N ILE A 95 11.59 8.36 -15.15
CA ILE A 95 12.37 7.95 -13.97
C ILE A 95 12.78 6.48 -14.08
N LEU A 96 11.86 5.59 -14.45
CA LEU A 96 12.14 4.16 -14.63
C LEU A 96 13.17 3.92 -15.73
N ASP A 97 13.05 4.59 -16.88
CA ASP A 97 14.00 4.45 -17.98
C ASP A 97 15.40 4.93 -17.58
N ALA A 98 15.50 6.04 -16.85
CA ALA A 98 16.75 6.54 -16.30
C ALA A 98 17.36 5.56 -15.28
N ALA A 99 16.52 5.00 -14.38
CA ALA A 99 16.95 4.03 -13.37
C ALA A 99 17.48 2.74 -14.00
N ILE A 100 16.85 2.26 -15.06
CA ILE A 100 17.31 1.09 -15.84
C ILE A 100 18.61 1.39 -16.57
N ALA A 101 18.71 2.54 -17.22
CA ALA A 101 19.93 2.95 -17.94
C ALA A 101 21.15 3.06 -17.00
N ALA A 102 20.93 3.58 -15.79
CA ALA A 102 21.96 3.69 -14.77
C ALA A 102 22.17 2.40 -13.96
N ARG A 103 21.29 1.39 -14.12
CA ARG A 103 21.27 0.16 -13.31
C ARG A 103 21.30 0.45 -11.80
N CYS A 104 20.45 1.37 -11.34
CA CYS A 104 20.38 1.76 -9.94
C CYS A 104 20.12 0.54 -9.03
N THR A 105 20.68 0.56 -7.83
CA THR A 105 20.58 -0.52 -6.85
C THR A 105 19.79 -0.12 -5.59
N ASN A 106 19.41 1.13 -5.47
CA ASN A 106 18.61 1.64 -4.34
C ASN A 106 17.82 2.89 -4.74
N LEU A 107 16.87 3.26 -3.89
CA LEU A 107 15.97 4.38 -4.13
C LEU A 107 16.70 5.75 -4.11
N ASP A 108 17.75 5.89 -3.30
CA ASP A 108 18.48 7.17 -3.20
C ASP A 108 19.25 7.47 -4.50
N GLU A 109 19.82 6.45 -5.13
CA GLU A 109 20.38 6.57 -6.47
C GLU A 109 19.32 7.03 -7.47
N VAL A 110 18.12 6.43 -7.46
CA VAL A 110 17.01 6.81 -8.35
C VAL A 110 16.60 8.26 -8.12
N LYS A 111 16.47 8.70 -6.87
CA LYS A 111 16.11 10.09 -6.52
C LYS A 111 17.12 11.11 -7.06
N ALA A 112 18.39 10.74 -7.12
CA ALA A 112 19.48 11.60 -7.58
C ALA A 112 19.70 11.61 -9.11
N LEU A 113 19.00 10.74 -9.87
CA LEU A 113 19.14 10.64 -11.34
C LEU A 113 18.74 11.95 -12.01
N LYS A 114 19.55 12.38 -12.95
CA LYS A 114 19.23 13.52 -13.81
C LYS A 114 18.30 13.10 -14.94
N LEU A 115 17.16 13.79 -15.05
CA LEU A 115 16.19 13.62 -16.11
C LEU A 115 16.47 14.56 -17.30
N ALA A 116 15.74 14.37 -18.39
CA ALA A 116 15.97 15.13 -19.64
C ALA A 116 15.85 16.65 -19.48
N ASN A 117 15.04 17.11 -18.53
CA ASN A 117 14.87 18.54 -18.20
C ASN A 117 15.99 19.13 -17.33
N GLY A 118 16.97 18.32 -16.91
CA GLY A 118 18.09 18.70 -16.05
C GLY A 118 17.84 18.64 -14.54
N ASP A 119 16.61 18.40 -14.12
CA ASP A 119 16.27 18.17 -12.71
C ASP A 119 16.71 16.76 -12.27
N ASP A 120 16.94 16.57 -10.99
CA ASP A 120 16.94 15.22 -10.44
C ASP A 120 15.51 14.69 -10.28
N ALA A 121 15.38 13.36 -10.25
CA ALA A 121 14.07 12.70 -10.20
C ALA A 121 13.21 13.14 -9.00
N ALA A 122 13.83 13.34 -7.83
CA ALA A 122 13.13 13.83 -6.64
C ALA A 122 12.56 15.24 -6.86
N THR A 123 13.37 16.14 -7.43
CA THR A 123 12.96 17.50 -7.77
C THR A 123 11.86 17.50 -8.84
N ALA A 124 11.95 16.66 -9.87
CA ALA A 124 10.93 16.54 -10.90
C ALA A 124 9.57 16.10 -10.34
N VAL A 125 9.56 15.16 -9.38
CA VAL A 125 8.34 14.75 -8.67
C VAL A 125 7.77 15.90 -7.83
N GLN A 126 8.61 16.69 -7.15
CA GLN A 126 8.17 17.87 -6.40
C GLN A 126 7.60 18.96 -7.31
N HIS A 127 8.19 19.19 -8.48
CA HIS A 127 7.65 20.12 -9.48
C HIS A 127 6.27 19.66 -9.96
N ARG A 128 6.11 18.35 -10.22
CA ARG A 128 4.80 17.81 -10.60
C ARG A 128 3.77 17.96 -9.50
N SER A 129 4.15 17.77 -8.24
CA SER A 129 3.34 18.08 -7.07
C SER A 129 2.87 19.55 -7.06
N GLY A 130 3.77 20.48 -7.36
CA GLY A 130 3.44 21.90 -7.48
C GLY A 130 2.43 22.21 -8.58
N VAL A 131 2.55 21.53 -9.73
CA VAL A 131 1.64 21.71 -10.89
C VAL A 131 0.24 21.18 -10.61
N THR A 132 0.14 19.98 -10.03
CA THR A 132 -1.16 19.34 -9.77
C THR A 132 -1.82 19.84 -8.50
N GLY A 133 -1.01 20.35 -7.59
CA GLY A 133 -1.46 20.75 -6.28
C GLY A 133 -1.69 19.57 -5.32
N GLU A 134 -1.20 18.37 -5.61
CA GLU A 134 -1.23 17.20 -4.75
C GLU A 134 0.16 16.86 -4.21
N LYS A 135 0.22 16.29 -3.01
CA LYS A 135 1.45 15.67 -2.51
C LYS A 135 1.85 14.51 -3.39
N MET A 136 3.13 14.42 -3.72
CA MET A 136 3.72 13.29 -4.45
C MET A 136 4.99 12.82 -3.77
N GLU A 137 5.22 11.51 -3.82
CA GLU A 137 6.38 10.87 -3.20
C GLU A 137 6.94 9.79 -4.12
N LEU A 138 8.21 9.94 -4.49
CA LEU A 138 9.01 8.86 -5.08
C LEU A 138 9.54 8.01 -3.92
N ASP A 139 8.83 6.92 -3.59
CA ASP A 139 9.11 6.10 -2.40
C ASP A 139 9.29 4.61 -2.68
N GLY A 140 9.05 4.16 -3.90
CA GLY A 140 9.18 2.77 -4.30
C GLY A 140 10.19 2.54 -5.41
N TYR A 141 11.18 1.70 -5.13
CA TYR A 141 12.12 1.18 -6.11
C TYR A 141 12.52 -0.24 -5.75
N ASN A 142 12.47 -1.13 -6.74
CA ASN A 142 13.00 -2.49 -6.63
C ASN A 142 13.63 -2.89 -7.96
N TYR A 143 14.58 -3.81 -7.92
CA TYR A 143 15.25 -4.31 -9.10
C TYR A 143 15.59 -5.81 -8.96
N LEU A 144 15.77 -6.48 -10.09
CA LEU A 144 16.31 -7.82 -10.22
C LEU A 144 17.45 -7.82 -11.22
N VAL A 145 18.46 -8.63 -10.96
CA VAL A 145 19.62 -8.81 -11.85
C VAL A 145 19.75 -10.28 -12.22
N GLY A 146 19.85 -10.56 -13.49
CA GLY A 146 20.08 -11.90 -14.03
C GLY A 146 19.15 -12.24 -15.17
N ASP A 147 19.19 -13.50 -15.58
CA ASP A 147 18.37 -14.04 -16.65
C ASP A 147 17.01 -14.52 -16.12
N ASN A 148 16.13 -14.93 -17.03
CA ASN A 148 14.82 -15.54 -16.70
C ASN A 148 13.89 -14.67 -15.85
N ILE A 149 13.97 -13.34 -16.02
CA ILE A 149 13.10 -12.39 -15.34
C ILE A 149 11.83 -12.17 -16.17
N SER A 150 10.68 -12.25 -15.52
CA SER A 150 9.39 -11.82 -16.05
C SER A 150 8.87 -10.63 -15.25
N VAL A 151 8.24 -9.69 -15.96
CA VAL A 151 7.59 -8.52 -15.37
C VAL A 151 6.10 -8.55 -15.72
N TYR A 152 5.27 -8.05 -14.81
CA TYR A 152 3.84 -8.01 -15.01
C TYR A 152 3.25 -6.73 -14.42
N ASP A 153 2.52 -5.99 -15.23
CA ASP A 153 1.69 -4.85 -14.84
C ASP A 153 0.23 -5.29 -14.86
N HIS A 154 -0.42 -5.28 -13.72
CA HIS A 154 -1.75 -5.84 -13.57
C HIS A 154 -2.79 -5.05 -14.35
N MET A 155 -3.33 -5.70 -15.40
CA MET A 155 -4.35 -5.14 -16.30
C MET A 155 -3.93 -3.84 -17.01
N GLY A 156 -2.65 -3.49 -17.04
CA GLY A 156 -2.16 -2.23 -17.63
C GLY A 156 -2.65 -0.98 -16.89
N ARG A 157 -3.00 -1.12 -15.61
CA ARG A 157 -3.51 0.01 -14.80
C ARG A 157 -2.44 0.77 -14.06
N HIS A 158 -1.22 0.28 -14.05
CA HIS A 158 -0.06 0.90 -13.39
C HIS A 158 -0.24 1.13 -11.87
N THR A 159 -1.09 0.33 -11.23
CA THR A 159 -1.35 0.40 -9.77
C THR A 159 -0.78 -0.79 -9.01
N LEU A 160 -0.45 -1.85 -9.72
CA LEU A 160 0.14 -3.07 -9.19
C LEU A 160 1.06 -3.69 -10.24
N ALA A 161 2.31 -3.84 -9.91
CA ALA A 161 3.30 -4.50 -10.76
C ALA A 161 4.09 -5.54 -9.97
N THR A 162 4.59 -6.55 -10.68
CA THR A 162 5.44 -7.60 -10.10
C THR A 162 6.63 -7.91 -11.00
N MET A 163 7.71 -8.36 -10.38
CA MET A 163 8.89 -8.91 -11.04
C MET A 163 9.19 -10.28 -10.42
N VAL A 164 9.46 -11.26 -11.25
CA VAL A 164 9.80 -12.63 -10.85
C VAL A 164 11.00 -13.10 -11.64
N GLN A 165 11.94 -13.73 -10.97
CA GLN A 165 13.08 -14.41 -11.57
C GLN A 165 12.99 -15.90 -11.27
N LEU A 166 13.13 -16.74 -12.30
CA LEU A 166 13.20 -18.18 -12.17
C LEU A 166 14.66 -18.68 -12.30
N ASP A 167 14.93 -19.83 -11.73
CA ASP A 167 16.22 -20.54 -11.86
C ASP A 167 16.42 -21.18 -13.23
N LYS A 168 15.32 -21.34 -13.99
CA LYS A 168 15.31 -21.95 -15.32
C LYS A 168 14.58 -21.08 -16.31
N ASP A 169 15.02 -21.14 -17.57
CA ASP A 169 14.37 -20.46 -18.68
C ASP A 169 13.00 -21.10 -18.96
N ASN A 170 11.97 -20.39 -18.61
CA ASN A 170 10.59 -20.69 -18.96
C ASN A 170 9.74 -19.41 -18.86
N GLU A 171 9.69 -18.65 -19.93
CA GLU A 171 8.99 -17.35 -19.97
C GLU A 171 7.49 -17.49 -19.62
N GLU A 172 6.83 -18.54 -20.12
CA GLU A 172 5.39 -18.76 -19.83
C GLU A 172 5.17 -19.04 -18.33
N ALA A 173 5.99 -19.88 -17.71
CA ALA A 173 5.89 -20.17 -16.27
C ALA A 173 6.21 -18.92 -15.45
N ALA A 174 7.26 -18.18 -15.80
CA ALA A 174 7.64 -16.94 -15.12
C ALA A 174 6.51 -15.90 -15.16
N HIS A 175 5.85 -15.74 -16.32
CA HIS A 175 4.71 -14.83 -16.45
C HIS A 175 3.51 -15.27 -15.58
N LYS A 176 3.17 -16.57 -15.58
CA LYS A 176 2.11 -17.11 -14.73
C LYS A 176 2.41 -16.92 -13.24
N VAL A 177 3.67 -17.12 -12.81
CA VAL A 177 4.09 -16.86 -11.43
C VAL A 177 3.99 -15.37 -11.11
N ALA A 178 4.42 -14.47 -12.00
CA ALA A 178 4.28 -13.02 -11.80
C ALA A 178 2.81 -12.58 -11.63
N MET A 179 1.88 -13.17 -12.41
CA MET A 179 0.44 -12.96 -12.24
C MET A 179 -0.06 -13.49 -10.88
N GLN A 180 0.42 -14.67 -10.45
CA GLN A 180 0.06 -15.26 -9.15
C GLN A 180 0.57 -14.39 -8.00
N VAL A 181 1.81 -13.90 -8.08
CA VAL A 181 2.37 -12.96 -7.08
C VAL A 181 1.50 -11.70 -6.98
N ALA A 182 1.05 -11.15 -8.11
CA ALA A 182 0.14 -10.00 -8.11
C ALA A 182 -1.20 -10.31 -7.43
N ALA A 183 -1.76 -11.50 -7.65
CA ALA A 183 -3.05 -11.92 -7.09
C ALA A 183 -2.95 -12.27 -5.60
N MET A 184 -1.93 -13.01 -5.20
CA MET A 184 -1.77 -13.55 -3.85
C MET A 184 -1.10 -12.55 -2.90
N LYS A 185 -0.32 -11.61 -3.41
CA LYS A 185 0.47 -10.63 -2.62
C LYS A 185 1.25 -11.30 -1.50
N PRO A 186 2.10 -12.28 -1.80
CA PRO A 186 2.83 -13.01 -0.77
C PRO A 186 3.71 -12.07 0.05
N VAL A 187 3.82 -12.37 1.34
CA VAL A 187 4.64 -11.58 2.28
C VAL A 187 6.13 -11.79 2.03
N ALA A 188 6.48 -13.00 1.59
CA ALA A 188 7.85 -13.39 1.28
C ALA A 188 7.87 -14.61 0.35
N LEU A 189 9.06 -14.94 -0.17
CA LEU A 189 9.28 -16.12 -0.99
C LEU A 189 9.03 -17.42 -0.21
N ASP A 190 9.53 -17.48 1.03
CA ASP A 190 9.41 -18.62 1.93
C ASP A 190 9.36 -18.14 3.39
N GLU A 191 9.13 -19.10 4.31
CA GLU A 191 9.10 -18.83 5.76
C GLU A 191 10.41 -18.20 6.27
N ALA A 192 11.57 -18.62 5.74
CA ALA A 192 12.87 -18.11 6.18
C ALA A 192 13.02 -16.61 5.85
N SER A 193 12.48 -16.19 4.71
CA SER A 193 12.53 -14.84 4.18
C SER A 193 11.50 -13.87 4.82
N VAL A 194 10.53 -14.39 5.60
CA VAL A 194 9.59 -13.49 6.32
C VAL A 194 10.33 -12.70 7.37
N PRO A 195 10.20 -11.36 7.42
CA PRO A 195 10.83 -10.53 8.45
C PRO A 195 10.46 -10.96 9.87
N GLN A 196 11.44 -10.95 10.79
CA GLN A 196 11.21 -11.39 12.17
C GLN A 196 10.10 -10.58 12.87
N SER A 197 10.01 -9.26 12.60
CA SER A 197 8.96 -8.40 13.13
C SER A 197 7.56 -8.87 12.73
N VAL A 198 7.38 -9.32 11.49
CA VAL A 198 6.10 -9.87 11.01
C VAL A 198 5.80 -11.20 11.69
N LYS A 199 6.80 -12.09 11.84
CA LYS A 199 6.65 -13.36 12.57
C LYS A 199 6.22 -13.14 14.02
N ASP A 200 6.84 -12.17 14.69
CA ASP A 200 6.55 -11.86 16.10
C ASP A 200 5.16 -11.27 16.28
N GLU A 201 4.73 -10.41 15.35
CA GLU A 201 3.40 -9.78 15.38
C GLU A 201 2.30 -10.82 15.08
N GLU A 202 2.46 -11.63 14.05
CA GLU A 202 1.51 -12.70 13.72
C GLU A 202 1.43 -13.75 14.82
N LEU A 203 2.54 -14.09 15.47
CA LEU A 203 2.55 -14.99 16.63
C LEU A 203 1.75 -14.42 17.81
N LYS A 204 1.90 -13.11 18.12
CA LYS A 204 1.11 -12.44 19.15
C LYS A 204 -0.38 -12.52 18.82
N VAL A 205 -0.77 -12.23 17.59
CA VAL A 205 -2.15 -12.34 17.12
C VAL A 205 -2.66 -13.77 17.21
N ALA A 206 -1.85 -14.76 16.80
CA ALA A 206 -2.21 -16.16 16.88
C ALA A 206 -2.45 -16.62 18.32
N ILE A 207 -1.59 -16.20 19.26
CA ILE A 207 -1.75 -16.48 20.70
C ILE A 207 -3.02 -15.83 21.25
N GLN A 208 -3.24 -14.55 20.96
CA GLN A 208 -4.40 -13.80 21.46
C GLN A 208 -5.71 -14.43 20.96
N LYS A 209 -5.83 -14.66 19.66
CA LYS A 209 -7.01 -15.35 19.07
C LYS A 209 -7.22 -16.73 19.66
N THR A 210 -6.15 -17.48 19.94
CA THR A 210 -6.27 -18.79 20.57
C THR A 210 -6.81 -18.70 21.99
N LYS A 211 -6.35 -17.73 22.80
CA LYS A 211 -6.87 -17.47 24.15
C LYS A 211 -8.36 -17.14 24.12
N GLU A 212 -8.75 -16.21 23.26
CA GLU A 212 -10.14 -15.80 23.08
C GLU A 212 -11.06 -16.97 22.70
N GLU A 213 -10.65 -17.77 21.72
CA GLU A 213 -11.42 -18.94 21.28
C GLU A 213 -11.55 -20.02 22.38
N GLN A 214 -10.51 -20.22 23.20
CA GLN A 214 -10.59 -21.17 24.30
C GLN A 214 -11.57 -20.69 25.39
N VAL A 215 -11.61 -19.39 25.67
CA VAL A 215 -12.59 -18.78 26.58
C VAL A 215 -13.99 -18.89 25.99
N GLU A 216 -14.17 -18.50 24.74
CA GLU A 216 -15.47 -18.57 24.05
C GLU A 216 -16.03 -20.00 24.02
N LYS A 217 -15.21 -21.00 23.69
CA LYS A 217 -15.63 -22.42 23.73
C LYS A 217 -16.12 -22.86 25.11
N ALA A 218 -15.46 -22.43 26.18
CA ALA A 218 -15.87 -22.74 27.53
C ALA A 218 -17.21 -22.07 27.89
N VAL A 219 -17.37 -20.79 27.53
CA VAL A 219 -18.61 -20.04 27.74
C VAL A 219 -19.77 -20.66 26.95
N VAL A 220 -19.58 -20.96 25.67
CA VAL A 220 -20.59 -21.60 24.80
C VAL A 220 -21.02 -22.97 25.38
N ALA A 221 -20.05 -23.77 25.86
CA ALA A 221 -20.34 -25.06 26.48
C ALA A 221 -21.16 -24.91 27.78
N ALA A 222 -20.83 -23.90 28.60
CA ALA A 222 -21.59 -23.62 29.84
C ALA A 222 -23.01 -23.10 29.56
N ILE A 223 -23.19 -22.25 28.56
CA ILE A 223 -24.50 -21.76 28.11
C ILE A 223 -25.37 -22.94 27.62
N LYS A 224 -24.80 -23.83 26.78
CA LYS A 224 -25.49 -25.05 26.34
C LYS A 224 -25.90 -25.94 27.50
N LYS A 225 -25.00 -26.13 28.48
CA LYS A 225 -25.29 -26.92 29.71
C LYS A 225 -26.38 -26.30 30.54
N ALA A 226 -26.54 -24.99 30.53
CA ALA A 226 -27.61 -24.26 31.17
C ALA A 226 -28.97 -24.36 30.43
N GLY A 227 -29.03 -25.04 29.29
CA GLY A 227 -30.24 -25.20 28.47
C GLY A 227 -30.54 -24.01 27.57
N ILE A 228 -29.63 -23.04 27.45
CA ILE A 228 -29.80 -21.83 26.64
C ILE A 228 -29.15 -22.04 25.26
N ASN A 229 -29.83 -21.57 24.21
CA ASN A 229 -29.28 -21.61 22.87
C ASN A 229 -28.20 -20.52 22.73
N PRO A 230 -26.91 -20.87 22.50
CA PRO A 230 -25.82 -19.89 22.41
C PRO A 230 -26.00 -18.85 21.32
N ASN A 231 -26.66 -19.20 20.21
CA ASN A 231 -26.88 -18.28 19.08
C ASN A 231 -27.89 -17.16 19.42
N LEU A 232 -28.65 -17.29 20.49
CA LEU A 232 -29.58 -16.25 20.95
C LEU A 232 -28.89 -15.25 21.89
N VAL A 233 -27.71 -15.60 22.39
CA VAL A 233 -27.01 -14.87 23.45
C VAL A 233 -25.54 -14.61 23.12
N ASP A 234 -25.14 -14.63 21.86
CA ASP A 234 -23.74 -14.43 21.40
C ASP A 234 -23.23 -13.02 21.69
N SER A 235 -24.08 -12.00 21.58
CA SER A 235 -23.79 -10.60 21.92
C SER A 235 -24.90 -9.99 22.80
N ASP A 236 -24.60 -8.87 23.46
CA ASP A 236 -25.61 -8.15 24.25
C ASP A 236 -26.73 -7.59 23.37
N ASP A 237 -26.41 -7.11 22.17
CA ASP A 237 -27.38 -6.65 21.17
C ASP A 237 -28.34 -7.79 20.76
N HIS A 238 -27.81 -9.00 20.56
CA HIS A 238 -28.64 -10.17 20.25
C HIS A 238 -29.50 -10.60 21.45
N ILE A 239 -28.98 -10.54 22.66
CA ILE A 239 -29.77 -10.79 23.87
C ILE A 239 -30.98 -9.86 23.93
N GLU A 240 -30.73 -8.53 23.79
CA GLU A 240 -31.83 -7.55 23.84
C GLU A 240 -32.82 -7.70 22.69
N SER A 241 -32.35 -7.97 21.49
CA SER A 241 -33.19 -8.20 20.31
C SER A 241 -34.05 -9.45 20.49
N ASN A 242 -33.47 -10.56 20.97
CA ASN A 242 -34.17 -11.83 21.15
C ASN A 242 -35.16 -11.82 22.34
N MET A 243 -34.86 -11.03 23.37
CA MET A 243 -35.83 -10.75 24.43
C MET A 243 -37.05 -9.98 23.91
N LYS A 244 -36.85 -8.93 23.11
CA LYS A 244 -37.95 -8.16 22.47
C LYS A 244 -38.81 -9.02 21.56
N LYS A 245 -38.23 -10.04 20.90
CA LYS A 245 -38.94 -10.99 20.04
C LYS A 245 -39.64 -12.13 20.83
N GLY A 246 -39.41 -12.22 22.12
CA GLY A 246 -39.96 -13.30 22.97
C GLY A 246 -39.24 -14.65 22.75
N TRP A 247 -38.08 -14.67 22.14
CA TRP A 247 -37.29 -15.89 21.94
C TRP A 247 -36.35 -16.21 23.10
N LEU A 248 -36.18 -15.27 24.01
CA LEU A 248 -35.34 -15.35 25.19
C LEU A 248 -36.09 -14.71 26.37
N THR A 249 -36.15 -15.41 27.49
CA THR A 249 -36.71 -14.87 28.73
C THR A 249 -35.71 -13.99 29.46
N GLN A 250 -36.19 -13.13 30.36
CA GLN A 250 -35.31 -12.31 31.22
C GLN A 250 -34.35 -13.17 32.04
N GLU A 251 -34.87 -14.28 32.60
CA GLU A 251 -34.08 -15.21 33.43
C GLU A 251 -32.94 -15.85 32.61
N GLU A 252 -33.25 -16.31 31.40
CA GLU A 252 -32.23 -16.87 30.49
C GLU A 252 -31.18 -15.83 30.08
N ALA A 253 -31.59 -14.59 29.82
CA ALA A 253 -30.69 -13.49 29.45
C ALA A 253 -29.75 -13.18 30.63
N ASP A 254 -30.25 -13.03 31.84
CA ASP A 254 -29.45 -12.72 33.02
C ASP A 254 -28.49 -13.86 33.34
N LYS A 255 -28.95 -15.10 33.27
CA LYS A 255 -28.11 -16.30 33.43
C LYS A 255 -27.02 -16.41 32.36
N ALA A 256 -27.31 -16.06 31.11
CA ALA A 256 -26.32 -16.06 30.06
C ALA A 256 -25.23 -15.00 30.30
N ARG A 257 -25.60 -13.80 30.74
CA ARG A 257 -24.65 -12.74 31.12
C ARG A 257 -23.76 -13.16 32.29
N GLU A 258 -24.36 -13.75 33.33
CA GLU A 258 -23.60 -14.28 34.46
C GLU A 258 -22.60 -15.36 34.05
N ILE A 259 -23.01 -16.33 33.21
CA ILE A 259 -22.14 -17.38 32.69
C ILE A 259 -20.99 -16.75 31.86
N LYS A 260 -21.28 -15.80 30.99
CA LYS A 260 -20.26 -15.12 30.21
C LYS A 260 -19.21 -14.47 31.09
N GLN A 261 -19.61 -13.78 32.14
CA GLN A 261 -18.72 -13.09 33.05
C GLN A 261 -17.94 -14.07 33.94
N THR A 262 -18.61 -15.02 34.60
CA THR A 262 -17.97 -15.91 35.58
C THR A 262 -17.11 -16.98 34.91
N VAL A 263 -17.68 -17.76 33.99
CA VAL A 263 -16.95 -18.81 33.26
C VAL A 263 -15.88 -18.23 32.35
N GLY A 264 -16.16 -17.07 31.73
CA GLY A 264 -15.20 -16.36 30.91
C GLY A 264 -13.96 -15.93 31.70
N ALA A 265 -14.16 -15.30 32.86
CA ALA A 265 -13.07 -14.87 33.73
C ALA A 265 -12.28 -16.07 34.31
N GLU A 266 -13.01 -17.12 34.81
CA GLU A 266 -12.36 -18.32 35.32
C GLU A 266 -11.51 -19.02 34.25
N LYS A 267 -12.04 -19.18 33.05
CA LYS A 267 -11.29 -19.82 31.95
C LYS A 267 -10.11 -18.99 31.53
N ALA A 268 -10.24 -17.67 31.43
CA ALA A 268 -9.15 -16.77 31.08
C ALA A 268 -8.00 -16.85 32.09
N ALA A 269 -8.30 -16.95 33.37
CA ALA A 269 -7.31 -17.09 34.44
C ALA A 269 -6.61 -18.47 34.45
N ASN A 270 -7.28 -19.51 33.93
CA ASN A 270 -6.80 -20.91 33.97
C ASN A 270 -6.52 -21.47 32.56
N LEU A 271 -5.99 -20.67 31.67
CA LEU A 271 -5.58 -21.12 30.32
C LEU A 271 -4.33 -22.00 30.41
N ASN A 272 -4.33 -23.10 29.66
CA ASN A 272 -3.12 -23.93 29.50
C ASN A 272 -2.19 -23.29 28.48
N GLU A 273 -1.15 -22.61 28.95
CA GLU A 273 -0.17 -21.91 28.10
C GLU A 273 0.51 -22.84 27.09
N GLN A 274 0.85 -24.09 27.49
CA GLN A 274 1.48 -25.05 26.57
C GLN A 274 0.55 -25.42 25.40
N MET A 275 -0.74 -25.61 25.69
CA MET A 275 -1.75 -25.87 24.65
C MET A 275 -1.91 -24.67 23.71
N ILE A 276 -1.94 -23.46 24.28
CA ILE A 276 -2.05 -22.22 23.49
C ILE A 276 -0.85 -22.08 22.56
N GLN A 277 0.37 -22.29 23.06
CA GLN A 277 1.60 -22.23 22.25
C GLN A 277 1.58 -23.27 21.12
N ASN A 278 1.11 -24.47 21.38
CA ASN A 278 1.03 -25.51 20.35
C ASN A 278 0.01 -25.16 19.25
N ILE A 279 -1.14 -24.61 19.63
CA ILE A 279 -2.16 -24.17 18.66
C ILE A 279 -1.63 -22.94 17.86
N ALA A 280 -1.00 -22.00 18.54
CA ALA A 280 -0.42 -20.81 17.89
C ALA A 280 0.68 -21.21 16.87
N LYS A 281 1.53 -22.16 17.18
CA LYS A 281 2.50 -22.72 16.23
C LYS A 281 1.81 -23.34 14.99
N GLY A 282 0.72 -24.06 15.18
CA GLY A 282 -0.06 -24.60 14.06
C GLY A 282 -0.67 -23.49 13.19
N ARG A 283 -1.12 -22.37 13.81
CA ARG A 283 -1.60 -21.18 13.09
C ARG A 283 -0.49 -20.50 12.32
N MET A 284 0.70 -20.39 12.89
CA MET A 284 1.88 -19.85 12.19
C MET A 284 2.26 -20.68 10.97
N ALA A 285 2.27 -22.01 11.09
CA ALA A 285 2.52 -22.90 9.95
C ALA A 285 1.47 -22.69 8.83
N LYS A 286 0.19 -22.51 9.20
CA LYS A 286 -0.87 -22.16 8.25
C LYS A 286 -0.64 -20.80 7.63
N PHE A 287 -0.27 -19.79 8.43
CA PHE A 287 0.06 -18.44 7.94
C PHE A 287 1.14 -18.49 6.87
N PHE A 288 2.26 -19.18 7.11
CA PHE A 288 3.33 -19.28 6.12
C PHE A 288 2.86 -19.98 4.83
N LYS A 289 2.10 -21.07 4.98
CA LYS A 289 1.55 -21.78 3.81
C LYS A 289 0.59 -20.93 2.96
N GLU A 290 -0.14 -20.01 3.57
CA GLU A 290 -1.13 -19.16 2.89
C GLU A 290 -0.55 -17.83 2.40
N ASN A 291 0.58 -17.36 2.98
CA ASN A 291 1.12 -16.02 2.74
C ASN A 291 2.55 -16.01 2.18
N CYS A 292 3.22 -17.15 2.02
CA CYS A 292 4.45 -17.26 1.23
C CYS A 292 4.15 -17.80 -0.17
N LEU A 293 5.10 -17.56 -1.08
CA LEU A 293 4.97 -17.96 -2.50
C LEU A 293 5.03 -19.46 -2.70
#